data_9343ea431919da87786c0bf1d1ce51b9
#
_entry.id   9343ea431919da87786c0bf1d1ce51b9
#
_cell.length_a   1.000
_cell.length_b   1.000
_cell.length_c   1.000
_cell.angle_alpha   90.00
_cell.angle_beta   90.00
_cell.angle_gamma   90.00
#
_symmetry.space_group_name_H-M   'P 1'
#
loop_
_entity.id
_entity.type
_entity.pdbx_description
1 polymer ?
#
loop_
_entity_poly.entity_id
_entity_poly.type
_entity_poly.pdbx_seq_one_letter_code
_entity_poly.pdbx_strand_id
1 'polypeptide(L)' 'MIYFIIFKKKKDKDYKIFSNTIFDNEKEAEHFGKSSMSRQQEHKVIEYNKENYNKYWYNDKINNK' A
#
# COMPACT_ATOMS: atom_id res chain seq x y z
N MET A 1 -3.96 -13.28 -10.18
CA MET A 1 -3.14 -12.11 -9.82
C MET A 1 -3.23 -11.87 -8.34
N ILE A 2 -2.18 -11.32 -7.76
CA ILE A 2 -2.18 -10.98 -6.35
C ILE A 2 -1.90 -9.49 -6.19
N TYR A 3 -2.32 -8.94 -5.06
CA TYR A 3 -2.30 -7.50 -4.83
C TYR A 3 -1.79 -7.18 -3.44
N PHE A 4 -1.23 -5.99 -3.28
CA PHE A 4 -0.87 -5.47 -1.97
C PHE A 4 -1.35 -4.02 -1.86
N ILE A 5 -1.35 -3.51 -0.64
CA ILE A 5 -1.88 -2.17 -0.37
C ILE A 5 -0.75 -1.24 -0.01
N ILE A 6 -0.77 -0.06 -0.60
CA ILE A 6 0.11 1.03 -0.22
C ILE A 6 -0.75 2.16 0.35
N PHE A 7 -0.14 2.97 1.19
CA PHE A 7 -0.86 4.05 1.83
C PHE A 7 0.05 5.24 2.06
N LYS A 8 -0.58 6.38 2.32
CA LYS A 8 0.14 7.56 2.79
C LYS A 8 -0.85 8.47 3.53
N LYS A 9 -0.32 9.38 4.32
CA LYS A 9 -1.13 10.49 4.83
C LYS A 9 -1.38 11.44 3.67
N LYS A 10 -2.52 12.09 3.64
CA LYS A 10 -2.88 12.97 2.52
C LYS A 10 -1.87 14.08 2.28
N LYS A 11 -1.20 14.53 3.34
CA LYS A 11 -0.19 15.57 3.23
C LYS A 11 1.17 15.06 2.78
N ASP A 12 1.39 13.75 2.78
CA ASP A 12 2.67 13.16 2.38
C ASP A 12 2.72 12.98 0.88
N LYS A 13 3.93 12.94 0.34
CA LYS A 13 4.14 12.77 -1.10
C LYS A 13 4.22 11.31 -1.52
N ASP A 14 4.78 10.46 -0.66
CA ASP A 14 5.16 9.10 -1.05
C ASP A 14 4.33 8.07 -0.34
N TYR A 15 3.91 7.06 -1.12
CA TYR A 15 3.19 5.91 -0.59
C TYR A 15 4.17 4.91 0.00
N LYS A 16 3.72 4.22 1.03
CA LYS A 16 4.46 3.14 1.69
C LYS A 16 3.62 1.89 1.67
N ILE A 17 4.28 0.74 1.84
CA ILE A 17 3.56 -0.53 1.96
C ILE A 17 2.81 -0.53 3.28
N PHE A 18 1.49 -0.78 3.22
CA PHE A 18 0.66 -0.71 4.41
C PHE A 18 0.81 -1.93 5.31
N SER A 19 0.87 -3.09 4.72
CA SER A 19 0.83 -4.34 5.47
C SER A 19 1.61 -5.39 4.71
N ASN A 20 2.05 -6.43 5.41
CA ASN A 20 2.65 -7.57 4.74
C ASN A 20 1.60 -8.50 4.12
N THR A 21 0.35 -8.14 4.23
CA THR A 21 -0.73 -8.95 3.71
C THR A 21 -0.83 -8.83 2.21
N ILE A 22 -0.96 -9.98 1.55
CA ILE A 22 -1.13 -10.05 0.10
C ILE A 22 -2.51 -10.65 -0.16
N PHE A 23 -3.20 -10.06 -1.13
CA PHE A 23 -4.58 -10.47 -1.46
C PHE A 23 -4.60 -11.08 -2.85
N ASP A 24 -5.43 -12.09 -3.04
CA ASP A 24 -5.64 -12.67 -4.36
C ASP A 24 -6.87 -12.10 -5.07
N ASN A 25 -7.52 -11.13 -4.46
CA ASN A 25 -8.73 -10.49 -4.99
C ASN A 25 -8.63 -8.99 -4.78
N GLU A 26 -8.74 -8.24 -5.87
CA GLU A 26 -8.62 -6.79 -5.83
C GLU A 26 -9.70 -6.15 -4.96
N LYS A 27 -10.91 -6.66 -5.02
CA LYS A 27 -12.01 -6.10 -4.24
C LYS A 27 -11.81 -6.29 -2.75
N GLU A 28 -11.27 -7.44 -2.36
CA GLU A 28 -10.95 -7.68 -0.95
C GLU A 28 -9.85 -6.75 -0.46
N ALA A 29 -8.83 -6.55 -1.29
CA ALA A 29 -7.76 -5.62 -0.95
C ALA A 29 -8.31 -4.21 -0.79
N GLU A 30 -9.15 -3.78 -1.70
CA GLU A 30 -9.77 -2.45 -1.64
C GLU A 30 -10.61 -2.28 -0.39
N HIS A 31 -11.41 -3.28 -0.07
CA HIS A 31 -12.24 -3.24 1.12
C HIS A 31 -11.40 -3.16 2.39
N PHE A 32 -10.35 -3.96 2.46
CA PHE A 32 -9.46 -3.95 3.61
C PHE A 32 -8.77 -2.58 3.76
N GLY A 33 -8.28 -2.04 2.67
CA GLY A 33 -7.65 -0.73 2.68
C GLY A 33 -8.60 0.35 3.16
N LYS A 34 -9.80 0.35 2.60
CA LYS A 34 -10.81 1.34 2.96
C LYS A 34 -11.18 1.27 4.44
N SER A 35 -11.29 0.06 4.98
CA SER A 35 -11.65 -0.13 6.37
C SER A 35 -10.52 0.25 7.33
N SER A 36 -9.29 0.21 6.86
CA SER A 36 -8.12 0.41 7.70
C SER A 36 -7.62 1.85 7.71
N MET A 37 -8.10 2.67 6.78
CA MET A 37 -7.60 4.04 6.64
C MET A 37 -8.41 5.01 7.48
N SER A 38 -7.73 6.01 8.04
CA SER A 38 -8.38 7.13 8.70
C SER A 38 -8.74 8.19 7.64
N ARG A 39 -9.43 9.23 8.08
CA ARG A 39 -9.84 10.33 7.19
C ARG A 39 -8.65 11.08 6.60
N GLN A 40 -7.50 11.01 7.27
CA GLN A 40 -6.32 11.74 6.85
C GLN A 40 -5.35 10.88 6.07
N GLN A 41 -5.76 9.68 5.72
CA GLN A 41 -4.94 8.73 4.98
C GLN A 41 -5.65 8.33 3.69
N GLU A 42 -4.86 7.91 2.74
CA GLU A 42 -5.40 7.35 1.49
C GLU A 42 -4.60 6.13 1.11
N HIS A 43 -5.20 5.27 0.32
CA HIS A 43 -4.59 4.01 -0.05
C HIS A 43 -4.77 3.73 -1.53
N LYS A 44 -3.95 2.82 -2.03
CA LYS A 44 -4.11 2.26 -3.37
C LYS A 44 -3.86 0.78 -3.32
N VAL A 45 -4.55 0.06 -4.18
CA VAL A 45 -4.34 -1.38 -4.37
C VAL A 45 -3.45 -1.54 -5.60
N ILE A 46 -2.33 -2.22 -5.41
CA ILE A 46 -1.31 -2.37 -6.46
C ILE A 46 -1.13 -3.84 -6.75
N GLU A 47 -1.04 -4.20 -8.03
CA GLU A 47 -0.74 -5.55 -8.41
C GLU A 47 0.64 -5.93 -7.89
N TYR A 48 0.74 -7.10 -7.25
CA TYR A 48 2.01 -7.56 -6.71
C TYR A 48 2.89 -8.11 -7.82
N ASN A 49 4.03 -7.49 -7.99
CA ASN A 49 5.12 -8.03 -8.76
C ASN A 49 6.40 -7.47 -8.17
N LYS A 50 7.52 -8.06 -8.56
CA LYS A 50 8.82 -7.72 -7.97
C LYS A 50 9.12 -6.22 -8.13
N GLU A 51 8.86 -5.68 -9.29
CA GLU A 51 9.15 -4.28 -9.57
C GLU A 51 8.32 -3.34 -8.69
N ASN A 52 7.01 -3.57 -8.66
CA ASN A 52 6.12 -2.73 -7.86
C ASN A 52 6.42 -2.83 -6.38
N TYR A 53 6.62 -4.03 -5.89
CA TYR A 53 6.88 -4.24 -4.48
C TYR A 53 8.18 -3.57 -4.04
N ASN A 54 9.24 -3.73 -4.84
CA ASN A 54 10.54 -3.13 -4.52
C ASN A 54 10.49 -1.61 -4.50
N LYS A 55 9.71 -1.03 -5.40
CA LYS A 55 9.57 0.42 -5.48
C LYS A 55 9.06 1.01 -4.16
N TYR A 56 7.99 0.42 -3.63
CA TYR A 56 7.39 0.94 -2.40
C TYR A 56 8.13 0.51 -1.15
N TRP A 57 8.72 -0.67 -1.18
CA TRP A 57 9.58 -1.13 -0.09
C TRP A 57 10.78 -0.21 0.08
N TYR A 58 11.37 0.22 -1.03
CA TYR A 58 12.50 1.12 -1.00
C TYR A 58 12.12 2.47 -0.38
N ASN A 59 10.98 2.99 -0.74
CA ASN A 59 10.48 4.24 -0.16
C ASN A 59 10.30 4.12 1.35
N ASP A 60 9.78 3.00 1.78
CA ASP A 60 9.57 2.75 3.21
C ASP A 60 10.88 2.71 3.96
N LYS A 61 11.88 2.05 3.41
CA LYS A 61 13.21 1.98 4.02
C LYS A 61 13.86 3.34 4.15
N ILE A 62 13.78 4.14 3.11
CA ILE A 62 14.37 5.48 3.11
C ILE A 62 13.71 6.36 4.15
N ASN A 63 12.39 6.29 4.24
CA ASN A 63 11.63 7.17 5.13
C ASN A 63 11.72 6.75 6.60
N ASN A 64 12.27 5.59 6.87
CA ASN A 64 12.42 5.09 8.25
C ASN A 64 13.80 5.37 8.85
N LYS A 65 14.60 6.12 8.19
CA LYS A 65 15.91 6.50 8.73
C LYS A 65 15.79 7.60 9.77
#